data_c9e8702ca569ae4d4c1f9e8000c41af0
#
_entry.id   c9e8702ca569ae4d4c1f9e8000c41af0
#
_cell.length_a   1.000
_cell.length_b   1.000
_cell.length_c   1.000
_cell.angle_alpha   90.00
_cell.angle_beta   90.00
_cell.angle_gamma   90.00
#
_symmetry.space_group_name_H-M   'P 1'
#
loop_
_entity.id
_entity.type
_entity.pdbx_description
1 polymer ?
#
loop_
_entity_poly.entity_id
_entity_poly.type
_entity_poly.pdbx_seq_one_letter_code
_entity_poly.pdbx_strand_id
1 'polypeptide(L)'
;MIINEPKWKSWIVETTTPLFTPEQCQKIIDAGRRQTPQKAQVGMGKPGGGLDTNKRTTTISWIPFKEMPEMYDDLYTFIQRVNLNHFGFGDIQITEQAQFTEYPEGGFYDWHMDCDVSMAHEPPVRKISMTLLLNHESQFEGGELELMAPGKKAKLSQGHAITFASFLNHRVAPVTRGVRQSLVVWFGGKPF
;
A
#
# COMPACT_ATOMS: atom_id res chain seq x y z
N MET A 1 -22.45 21.64 23.66
CA MET A 1 -22.64 21.92 22.22
C MET A 1 -22.31 20.64 21.47
N ILE A 2 -23.24 20.11 20.71
CA ILE A 2 -22.97 18.95 19.85
C ILE A 2 -22.50 19.52 18.53
N ILE A 3 -21.23 19.36 18.22
CA ILE A 3 -20.67 19.75 16.91
C ILE A 3 -21.09 18.68 15.90
N ASN A 4 -21.91 19.07 14.99
CA ASN A 4 -22.30 18.24 13.86
C ASN A 4 -21.24 18.33 12.76
N GLU A 5 -20.14 17.61 12.92
CA GLU A 5 -19.22 17.39 11.81
C GLU A 5 -19.84 16.43 10.78
N PRO A 6 -19.35 16.43 9.53
CA PRO A 6 -19.71 15.40 8.56
C PRO A 6 -19.53 14.03 9.18
N LYS A 7 -20.60 13.25 9.20
CA LYS A 7 -20.69 12.06 10.03
C LYS A 7 -20.08 10.84 9.41
N TRP A 8 -19.63 10.97 8.20
CA TRP A 8 -19.06 9.86 7.45
C TRP A 8 -17.69 10.27 6.90
N LYS A 9 -16.80 9.35 6.93
CA LYS A 9 -15.51 9.42 6.24
C LYS A 9 -15.37 8.17 5.41
N SER A 10 -14.70 8.28 4.28
CA SER A 10 -14.35 7.12 3.49
C SER A 10 -13.17 6.42 4.15
N TRP A 11 -13.26 5.12 4.29
CA TRP A 11 -12.13 4.31 4.75
C TRP A 11 -11.39 3.62 3.59
N ILE A 12 -11.94 3.72 2.40
CA ILE A 12 -11.37 3.19 1.15
C ILE A 12 -11.65 4.22 0.06
N VAL A 13 -10.60 4.59 -0.69
CA VAL A 13 -10.66 5.55 -1.80
C VAL A 13 -9.85 5.02 -2.96
N GLU A 14 -10.50 4.85 -4.11
CA GLU A 14 -9.87 4.47 -5.38
C GLU A 14 -9.70 5.69 -6.26
N THR A 15 -8.60 5.78 -6.99
CA THR A 15 -8.41 6.86 -7.97
C THR A 15 -9.26 6.60 -9.22
N THR A 16 -9.92 7.64 -9.73
CA THR A 16 -10.70 7.57 -10.97
C THR A 16 -9.85 7.82 -12.22
N THR A 17 -8.65 8.37 -12.03
CA THR A 17 -7.64 8.58 -13.07
C THR A 17 -6.30 8.06 -12.57
N PRO A 18 -5.39 7.66 -13.47
CA PRO A 18 -4.06 7.22 -13.05
C PRO A 18 -3.33 8.31 -12.25
N LEU A 19 -2.68 7.92 -11.16
CA LEU A 19 -1.78 8.79 -10.41
C LEU A 19 -0.44 8.93 -11.13
N PHE A 20 0.01 7.85 -11.76
CA PHE A 20 1.23 7.82 -12.57
C PHE A 20 0.95 7.29 -13.97
N THR A 21 1.63 7.87 -14.96
CA THR A 21 1.59 7.36 -16.34
C THR A 21 2.29 6.01 -16.46
N PRO A 22 2.05 5.23 -17.53
CA PRO A 22 2.78 3.98 -17.77
C PRO A 22 4.31 4.16 -17.75
N GLU A 23 4.82 5.26 -18.28
CA GLU A 23 6.25 5.58 -18.30
C GLU A 23 6.78 5.86 -16.89
N GLN A 24 6.02 6.57 -16.06
CA GLN A 24 6.36 6.78 -14.65
C GLN A 24 6.32 5.48 -13.86
N CYS A 25 5.31 4.64 -14.09
CA CYS A 25 5.24 3.30 -13.51
C CYS A 25 6.47 2.45 -13.86
N GLN A 26 6.92 2.48 -15.12
CA GLN A 26 8.13 1.77 -15.53
C GLN A 26 9.38 2.28 -14.81
N LYS A 27 9.53 3.61 -14.67
CA LYS A 27 10.64 4.20 -13.90
C LYS A 27 10.64 3.74 -12.44
N ILE A 28 9.46 3.60 -11.82
CA ILE A 28 9.32 3.10 -10.44
C ILE A 28 9.71 1.61 -10.37
N ILE A 29 9.29 0.80 -11.32
CA ILE A 29 9.69 -0.62 -11.44
C ILE A 29 11.21 -0.73 -11.52
N ASP A 30 11.83 0.06 -12.42
CA ASP A 30 13.27 0.04 -12.63
C ASP A 30 14.03 0.50 -11.38
N ALA A 31 13.52 1.54 -10.69
CA ALA A 31 14.09 1.99 -9.42
C ALA A 31 14.00 0.92 -8.32
N GLY A 32 12.85 0.25 -8.20
CA GLY A 32 12.65 -0.84 -7.25
C GLY A 32 13.58 -2.03 -7.52
N ARG A 33 13.75 -2.41 -8.79
CA ARG A 33 14.62 -3.52 -9.20
C ARG A 33 16.12 -3.24 -9.03
N ARG A 34 16.52 -1.96 -9.00
CA ARG A 34 17.90 -1.58 -8.65
C ARG A 34 18.24 -1.75 -7.18
N GLN A 35 17.23 -1.85 -6.33
CA GLN A 35 17.44 -2.03 -4.89
C GLN A 35 17.69 -3.50 -4.55
N THR A 36 18.29 -3.75 -3.39
CA THR A 36 18.51 -5.12 -2.91
C THR A 36 17.18 -5.80 -2.58
N PRO A 37 16.82 -6.88 -3.29
CA PRO A 37 15.58 -7.58 -3.03
C PRO A 37 15.64 -8.34 -1.70
N GLN A 38 14.51 -8.36 -1.00
CA GLN A 38 14.34 -9.07 0.26
C GLN A 38 13.12 -9.98 0.17
N LYS A 39 13.18 -11.15 0.79
CA LYS A 39 11.96 -11.91 1.07
C LYS A 39 11.15 -11.15 2.11
N ALA A 40 9.90 -10.88 1.79
CA ALA A 40 9.07 -10.10 2.69
C ALA A 40 8.79 -10.85 3.99
N GLN A 41 8.99 -10.16 5.10
CA GLN A 41 8.70 -10.68 6.45
C GLN A 41 7.26 -10.32 6.85
N VAL A 42 6.70 -11.06 7.79
CA VAL A 42 5.40 -10.82 8.41
C VAL A 42 5.60 -10.37 9.84
N GLY A 43 4.86 -9.34 10.28
CA GLY A 43 4.87 -8.91 11.67
C GLY A 43 6.19 -8.28 12.12
N MET A 44 6.84 -7.46 11.30
CA MET A 44 8.04 -6.71 11.70
C MET A 44 7.81 -5.94 13.01
N GLY A 45 8.72 -6.13 13.98
CA GLY A 45 8.63 -5.49 15.30
C GLY A 45 7.81 -6.25 16.34
N LYS A 46 7.17 -7.37 15.98
CA LYS A 46 6.48 -8.24 16.96
C LYS A 46 7.38 -9.41 17.39
N PRO A 47 7.29 -9.85 18.67
CA PRO A 47 7.87 -11.13 19.06
C PRO A 47 7.29 -12.26 18.19
N GLY A 48 8.16 -12.99 17.47
CA GLY A 48 7.75 -14.03 16.52
C GLY A 48 7.51 -13.55 15.08
N GLY A 49 7.73 -12.26 14.77
CA GLY A 49 7.78 -11.77 13.39
C GLY A 49 8.95 -12.38 12.63
N GLY A 50 8.76 -12.72 11.36
CA GLY A 50 9.79 -13.33 10.53
C GLY A 50 9.27 -13.79 9.17
N LEU A 51 10.05 -14.63 8.50
CA LEU A 51 9.64 -15.26 7.26
C LEU A 51 8.59 -16.34 7.55
N ASP A 52 7.36 -16.09 7.07
CA ASP A 52 6.27 -17.07 7.09
C ASP A 52 5.70 -17.22 5.67
N THR A 53 6.20 -18.22 4.96
CA THR A 53 5.78 -18.52 3.58
C THR A 53 4.35 -19.00 3.47
N ASN A 54 3.71 -19.39 4.58
CA ASN A 54 2.28 -19.73 4.60
C ASN A 54 1.40 -18.49 4.64
N LYS A 55 1.98 -17.33 4.99
CA LYS A 55 1.27 -16.05 5.05
C LYS A 55 1.65 -15.09 3.92
N ARG A 56 2.88 -15.17 3.44
CA ARG A 56 3.37 -14.25 2.41
C ARG A 56 4.44 -14.89 1.55
N THR A 57 4.24 -14.86 0.24
CA THR A 57 5.24 -15.25 -0.78
C THR A 57 5.37 -14.13 -1.79
N THR A 58 6.34 -13.24 -1.56
CA THR A 58 6.59 -12.08 -2.41
C THR A 58 8.01 -11.56 -2.20
N THR A 59 8.54 -10.90 -3.20
CA THR A 59 9.80 -10.16 -3.12
C THR A 59 9.51 -8.68 -2.97
N ILE A 60 10.21 -8.03 -2.06
CA ILE A 60 10.12 -6.61 -1.83
C ILE A 60 11.47 -5.92 -1.95
N SER A 61 11.45 -4.66 -2.29
CA SER A 61 12.59 -3.77 -2.13
C SER A 61 12.11 -2.37 -1.74
N TRP A 62 12.98 -1.60 -1.11
CA TRP A 62 12.65 -0.28 -0.60
C TRP A 62 13.31 0.78 -1.48
N ILE A 63 12.53 1.69 -2.02
CA ILE A 63 13.01 2.78 -2.87
C ILE A 63 13.41 3.95 -1.96
N PRO A 64 14.71 4.31 -1.87
CA PRO A 64 15.13 5.43 -1.04
C PRO A 64 14.52 6.77 -1.49
N PHE A 65 14.22 7.67 -0.57
CA PHE A 65 13.67 9.00 -0.86
C PHE A 65 14.48 9.77 -1.91
N LYS A 66 15.82 9.70 -1.81
CA LYS A 66 16.75 10.36 -2.73
C LYS A 66 16.76 9.79 -4.14
N GLU A 67 16.30 8.56 -4.32
CA GLU A 67 16.30 7.87 -5.63
C GLU A 67 15.20 8.38 -6.55
N MET A 68 14.04 8.77 -5.97
CA MET A 68 12.87 9.23 -6.72
C MET A 68 12.15 10.39 -6.00
N PRO A 69 12.80 11.53 -5.79
CA PRO A 69 12.21 12.64 -5.02
C PRO A 69 10.88 13.11 -5.62
N GLU A 70 10.78 13.24 -6.94
CA GLU A 70 9.56 13.67 -7.64
C GLU A 70 8.37 12.73 -7.36
N MET A 71 8.62 11.41 -7.34
CA MET A 71 7.58 10.44 -6.98
C MET A 71 7.06 10.67 -5.56
N TYR A 72 7.95 10.95 -4.61
CA TYR A 72 7.57 11.21 -3.23
C TYR A 72 6.81 12.53 -3.06
N ASP A 73 7.16 13.56 -3.82
CA ASP A 73 6.45 14.85 -3.83
C ASP A 73 5.02 14.67 -4.39
N ASP A 74 4.86 13.90 -5.47
CA ASP A 74 3.57 13.55 -6.05
C ASP A 74 2.71 12.75 -5.05
N LEU A 75 3.30 11.74 -4.41
CA LEU A 75 2.64 10.93 -3.39
C LEU A 75 2.22 11.76 -2.18
N TYR A 76 3.07 12.67 -1.73
CA TYR A 76 2.75 13.56 -0.61
C TYR A 76 1.59 14.50 -0.97
N THR A 77 1.65 15.13 -2.13
CA THR A 77 0.58 16.01 -2.62
C THR A 77 -0.74 15.26 -2.75
N PHE A 78 -0.70 14.06 -3.32
CA PHE A 78 -1.87 13.20 -3.47
C PHE A 78 -2.49 12.86 -2.11
N ILE A 79 -1.69 12.37 -1.15
CA ILE A 79 -2.24 11.92 0.13
C ILE A 79 -2.80 13.06 0.97
N GLN A 80 -2.21 14.28 0.93
CA GLN A 80 -2.76 15.43 1.62
C GLN A 80 -4.18 15.73 1.14
N ARG A 81 -4.42 15.70 -0.18
CA ARG A 81 -5.75 15.91 -0.77
C ARG A 81 -6.73 14.80 -0.41
N VAL A 82 -6.29 13.55 -0.50
CA VAL A 82 -7.12 12.37 -0.16
C VAL A 82 -7.48 12.39 1.32
N ASN A 83 -6.53 12.68 2.20
CA ASN A 83 -6.78 12.76 3.63
C ASN A 83 -7.76 13.89 3.98
N LEU A 84 -7.56 15.07 3.41
CA LEU A 84 -8.45 16.23 3.64
C LEU A 84 -9.90 15.92 3.24
N ASN A 85 -10.09 15.28 2.08
CA ASN A 85 -11.41 15.08 1.49
C ASN A 85 -12.13 13.82 1.99
N HIS A 86 -11.40 12.83 2.47
CA HIS A 86 -11.96 11.49 2.73
C HIS A 86 -11.66 10.95 4.12
N PHE A 87 -10.41 10.96 4.59
CA PHE A 87 -10.04 10.29 5.85
C PHE A 87 -10.10 11.24 7.05
N GLY A 88 -9.53 12.43 6.93
CA GLY A 88 -9.52 13.46 7.98
C GLY A 88 -8.67 13.11 9.20
N PHE A 89 -7.59 12.34 9.01
CA PHE A 89 -6.58 12.16 10.04
C PHE A 89 -5.75 13.45 10.20
N GLY A 90 -5.29 13.72 11.42
CA GLY A 90 -4.33 14.83 11.66
C GLY A 90 -2.94 14.48 11.14
N ASP A 91 -2.18 15.51 10.73
CA ASP A 91 -0.74 15.49 10.43
C ASP A 91 -0.21 14.20 9.78
N ILE A 92 -0.67 13.93 8.55
CA ILE A 92 -0.24 12.76 7.79
C ILE A 92 1.04 13.05 7.02
N GLN A 93 2.04 12.16 7.15
CA GLN A 93 3.32 12.22 6.45
C GLN A 93 3.67 10.85 5.86
N ILE A 94 4.58 10.84 4.89
CA ILE A 94 5.22 9.60 4.44
C ILE A 94 6.23 9.20 5.51
N THR A 95 5.98 8.10 6.19
CA THR A 95 6.77 7.68 7.37
C THR A 95 7.86 6.68 7.04
N GLU A 96 7.77 6.04 5.88
CA GLU A 96 8.66 4.97 5.44
C GLU A 96 8.99 5.14 3.96
N GLN A 97 10.09 4.54 3.52
CA GLN A 97 10.37 4.40 2.10
C GLN A 97 9.26 3.60 1.41
N ALA A 98 8.98 3.93 0.16
CA ALA A 98 8.02 3.18 -0.63
C ALA A 98 8.51 1.75 -0.89
N GLN A 99 7.62 0.78 -0.71
CA GLN A 99 7.91 -0.63 -0.92
C GLN A 99 7.51 -1.05 -2.34
N PHE A 100 8.48 -1.31 -3.18
CA PHE A 100 8.27 -2.01 -4.45
C PHE A 100 8.06 -3.49 -4.17
N THR A 101 7.02 -4.07 -4.75
CA THR A 101 6.60 -5.44 -4.46
C THR A 101 6.34 -6.21 -5.74
N GLU A 102 6.93 -7.40 -5.87
CA GLU A 102 6.69 -8.32 -6.96
C GLU A 102 6.08 -9.62 -6.42
N TYR A 103 4.92 -9.98 -6.97
CA TYR A 103 4.24 -11.24 -6.71
C TYR A 103 4.38 -12.11 -7.97
N PRO A 104 5.27 -13.11 -7.97
CA PRO A 104 5.36 -14.10 -9.04
C PRO A 104 4.15 -15.03 -9.03
N GLU A 105 4.06 -15.92 -9.98
CA GLU A 105 3.06 -16.99 -9.97
C GLU A 105 3.12 -17.77 -8.65
N GLY A 106 1.96 -17.98 -8.01
CA GLY A 106 1.83 -18.51 -6.65
C GLY A 106 2.08 -17.48 -5.55
N GLY A 107 2.53 -16.27 -5.90
CA GLY A 107 2.78 -15.20 -4.93
C GLY A 107 1.49 -14.64 -4.33
N PHE A 108 1.47 -14.40 -3.03
CA PHE A 108 0.31 -13.89 -2.30
C PHE A 108 0.73 -13.19 -1.00
N TYR A 109 -0.21 -12.50 -0.37
CA TYR A 109 -0.12 -12.05 1.00
C TYR A 109 -1.48 -12.22 1.68
N ASP A 110 -1.52 -13.10 2.67
CA ASP A 110 -2.77 -13.44 3.36
C ASP A 110 -3.33 -12.28 4.20
N TRP A 111 -4.52 -12.47 4.74
CA TRP A 111 -5.25 -11.49 5.53
C TRP A 111 -4.41 -10.90 6.65
N HIS A 112 -4.28 -9.57 6.64
CA HIS A 112 -3.52 -8.80 7.63
C HIS A 112 -4.03 -7.37 7.73
N MET A 113 -3.58 -6.67 8.75
CA MET A 113 -3.71 -5.23 8.93
C MET A 113 -2.31 -4.61 8.92
N ASP A 114 -2.17 -3.43 8.34
CA ASP A 114 -0.90 -2.69 8.35
C ASP A 114 -0.69 -1.92 9.65
N CYS A 115 -1.76 -1.62 10.37
CA CYS A 115 -1.75 -1.05 11.71
C CYS A 115 -2.74 -1.80 12.59
N ASP A 116 -2.24 -2.38 13.66
CA ASP A 116 -3.04 -2.89 14.75
C ASP A 116 -3.21 -1.75 15.78
N VAL A 117 -4.43 -1.52 16.25
CA VAL A 117 -4.73 -0.47 17.23
C VAL A 117 -3.90 -0.65 18.51
N SER A 118 -3.54 -1.89 18.87
CA SER A 118 -2.65 -2.19 19.98
C SER A 118 -1.19 -1.74 19.76
N MET A 119 -0.79 -1.50 18.50
CA MET A 119 0.55 -1.03 18.13
C MET A 119 0.66 0.49 18.07
N ALA A 120 -0.43 1.21 18.34
CA ALA A 120 -0.52 2.66 18.18
C ALA A 120 0.17 3.46 19.31
N HIS A 121 1.18 2.89 19.94
CA HIS A 121 1.80 3.51 21.11
C HIS A 121 3.02 4.37 20.79
N GLU A 122 3.73 4.05 19.70
CA GLU A 122 4.93 4.78 19.30
C GLU A 122 4.76 5.41 17.91
N PRO A 123 4.83 6.74 17.80
CA PRO A 123 4.79 7.40 16.51
C PRO A 123 6.10 7.16 15.72
N PRO A 124 6.04 7.14 14.37
CA PRO A 124 4.84 7.37 13.56
C PRO A 124 3.95 6.13 13.44
N VAL A 125 2.65 6.30 13.65
CA VAL A 125 1.66 5.22 13.48
C VAL A 125 1.08 5.28 12.09
N ARG A 126 1.06 4.14 11.38
CA ARG A 126 0.44 4.03 10.05
C ARG A 126 -1.05 4.31 10.14
N LYS A 127 -1.53 5.28 9.37
CA LYS A 127 -2.95 5.70 9.33
C LYS A 127 -3.62 5.30 8.03
N ILE A 128 -2.92 5.51 6.92
CA ILE A 128 -3.40 5.22 5.58
C ILE A 128 -2.37 4.33 4.89
N SER A 129 -2.84 3.24 4.31
CA SER A 129 -2.08 2.39 3.40
C SER A 129 -2.50 2.70 1.97
N MET A 130 -1.55 2.67 1.06
CA MET A 130 -1.78 2.82 -0.36
C MET A 130 -1.16 1.64 -1.12
N THR A 131 -1.90 1.12 -2.08
CA THR A 131 -1.38 0.20 -3.10
C THR A 131 -1.63 0.81 -4.47
N LEU A 132 -0.57 0.93 -5.26
CA LEU A 132 -0.60 1.40 -6.65
C LEU A 132 -0.15 0.26 -7.57
N LEU A 133 -0.93 -0.05 -8.60
CA LEU A 133 -0.56 -1.06 -9.59
C LEU A 133 0.42 -0.47 -10.60
N LEU A 134 1.58 -1.10 -10.76
CA LEU A 134 2.66 -0.58 -11.59
C LEU A 134 2.66 -1.15 -13.00
N ASN A 135 2.33 -2.43 -13.15
CA ASN A 135 2.31 -3.06 -14.47
C ASN A 135 0.89 -3.23 -14.99
N HIS A 136 0.78 -3.35 -16.30
CA HIS A 136 -0.51 -3.48 -16.98
C HIS A 136 -1.20 -4.79 -16.57
N GLU A 137 -2.49 -4.74 -16.31
CA GLU A 137 -3.30 -5.86 -15.82
C GLU A 137 -3.33 -7.08 -16.76
N SER A 138 -3.01 -6.90 -18.04
CA SER A 138 -2.89 -8.02 -18.99
C SER A 138 -1.62 -8.87 -18.81
N GLN A 139 -0.67 -8.41 -17.98
CA GLN A 139 0.61 -9.09 -17.75
C GLN A 139 0.55 -10.15 -16.65
N PHE A 140 -0.57 -10.24 -15.93
CA PHE A 140 -0.77 -11.22 -14.87
C PHE A 140 -2.26 -11.60 -14.74
N GLU A 141 -2.52 -12.68 -14.01
CA GLU A 141 -3.87 -13.10 -13.61
C GLU A 141 -3.88 -13.42 -12.11
N GLY A 142 -5.02 -13.23 -11.47
CA GLY A 142 -5.11 -13.32 -10.01
C GLY A 142 -4.47 -12.11 -9.33
N GLY A 143 -4.01 -12.27 -8.10
CA GLY A 143 -3.34 -11.20 -7.36
C GLY A 143 -4.24 -10.02 -6.99
N GLU A 144 -5.54 -10.22 -6.93
CA GLU A 144 -6.47 -9.15 -6.56
C GLU A 144 -6.22 -8.69 -5.13
N LEU A 145 -6.28 -7.38 -4.91
CA LEU A 145 -6.35 -6.81 -3.57
C LEU A 145 -7.79 -6.93 -3.07
N GLU A 146 -8.00 -7.67 -2.01
CA GLU A 146 -9.29 -7.80 -1.34
C GLU A 146 -9.26 -7.05 0.00
N LEU A 147 -10.36 -6.34 0.30
CA LEU A 147 -10.51 -5.49 1.47
C LEU A 147 -11.71 -5.90 2.30
N MET A 148 -11.52 -6.05 3.60
CA MET A 148 -12.51 -6.33 4.63
C MET A 148 -13.16 -7.71 4.58
N ALA A 149 -13.39 -8.29 3.41
CA ALA A 149 -13.98 -9.61 3.26
C ALA A 149 -13.55 -10.27 1.94
N PRO A 150 -13.54 -11.62 1.87
CA PRO A 150 -13.30 -12.33 0.63
C PRO A 150 -14.25 -11.88 -0.49
N GLY A 151 -13.72 -11.71 -1.69
CA GLY A 151 -14.47 -11.29 -2.87
C GLY A 151 -14.73 -9.79 -2.99
N LYS A 152 -14.43 -8.97 -1.99
CA LYS A 152 -14.43 -7.50 -2.11
C LYS A 152 -13.13 -7.03 -2.73
N LYS A 153 -13.04 -7.12 -4.05
CA LYS A 153 -11.86 -6.85 -4.86
C LYS A 153 -11.77 -5.36 -5.22
N ALA A 154 -10.58 -4.79 -5.04
CA ALA A 154 -10.25 -3.48 -5.61
C ALA A 154 -10.06 -3.61 -7.13
N LYS A 155 -10.62 -2.67 -7.88
CA LYS A 155 -10.40 -2.57 -9.33
C LYS A 155 -9.22 -1.64 -9.57
N LEU A 156 -8.05 -2.20 -9.79
CA LEU A 156 -6.83 -1.46 -10.08
C LEU A 156 -6.38 -1.72 -11.52
N SER A 157 -6.20 -0.65 -12.27
CA SER A 157 -5.49 -0.64 -13.54
C SER A 157 -4.11 0.01 -13.36
N GLN A 158 -3.23 -0.14 -14.35
CA GLN A 158 -1.88 0.43 -14.30
C GLN A 158 -1.91 1.94 -13.98
N GLY A 159 -1.08 2.35 -13.03
CA GLY A 159 -0.98 3.72 -12.57
C GLY A 159 -2.07 4.17 -11.59
N HIS A 160 -3.11 3.36 -11.38
CA HIS A 160 -4.16 3.64 -10.40
C HIS A 160 -3.77 3.20 -9.00
N ALA A 161 -4.27 3.94 -8.01
CA ALA A 161 -4.05 3.66 -6.61
C ALA A 161 -5.36 3.43 -5.86
N ILE A 162 -5.30 2.59 -4.85
CA ILE A 162 -6.27 2.51 -3.77
C ILE A 162 -5.60 2.90 -2.47
N THR A 163 -6.27 3.75 -1.70
CA THR A 163 -5.89 4.13 -0.35
C THR A 163 -6.95 3.64 0.62
N PHE A 164 -6.52 3.14 1.76
CA PHE A 164 -7.43 2.63 2.78
C PHE A 164 -6.85 2.84 4.19
N ALA A 165 -7.73 2.88 5.19
CA ALA A 165 -7.30 2.98 6.57
C ALA A 165 -6.44 1.77 6.94
N SER A 166 -5.24 1.98 7.52
CA SER A 166 -4.24 0.93 7.75
C SER A 166 -4.70 -0.17 8.71
N PHE A 167 -5.77 0.06 9.47
CA PHE A 167 -6.39 -0.94 10.35
C PHE A 167 -7.43 -1.82 9.63
N LEU A 168 -7.70 -1.60 8.34
CA LEU A 168 -8.59 -2.48 7.59
C LEU A 168 -7.88 -3.78 7.24
N ASN A 169 -8.58 -4.89 7.47
CA ASN A 169 -8.11 -6.20 7.10
C ASN A 169 -8.12 -6.34 5.57
N HIS A 170 -7.01 -6.79 5.01
CA HIS A 170 -6.86 -6.90 3.55
C HIS A 170 -5.89 -8.03 3.21
N ARG A 171 -5.93 -8.46 1.94
CA ARG A 171 -4.99 -9.45 1.39
C ARG A 171 -4.71 -9.21 -0.08
N VAL A 172 -3.64 -9.79 -0.57
CA VAL A 172 -3.40 -10.01 -2.00
C VAL A 172 -3.62 -11.49 -2.28
N ALA A 173 -4.65 -11.79 -3.08
CA ALA A 173 -4.94 -13.15 -3.52
C ALA A 173 -3.77 -13.75 -4.32
N PRO A 174 -3.66 -15.08 -4.44
CA PRO A 174 -2.60 -15.69 -5.22
C PRO A 174 -2.61 -15.22 -6.69
N VAL A 175 -1.43 -14.88 -7.20
CA VAL A 175 -1.20 -14.66 -8.63
C VAL A 175 -1.22 -16.04 -9.30
N THR A 176 -2.06 -16.21 -10.32
CA THR A 176 -2.23 -17.49 -11.01
C THR A 176 -1.43 -17.58 -12.31
N ARG A 177 -1.00 -16.43 -12.86
CA ARG A 177 -0.13 -16.33 -14.04
C ARG A 177 0.64 -15.02 -14.04
N GLY A 178 1.87 -15.04 -14.50
CA GLY A 178 2.70 -13.84 -14.68
C GLY A 178 3.24 -13.28 -13.36
N VAL A 179 3.52 -11.97 -13.36
CA VAL A 179 4.06 -11.26 -12.20
C VAL A 179 3.26 -9.98 -11.97
N ARG A 180 2.69 -9.83 -10.79
CA ARG A 180 2.04 -8.59 -10.38
C ARG A 180 3.04 -7.68 -9.68
N GLN A 181 3.11 -6.41 -10.12
CA GLN A 181 4.02 -5.41 -9.59
C GLN A 181 3.25 -4.25 -8.99
N SER A 182 3.58 -3.89 -7.77
CA SER A 182 2.92 -2.79 -7.07
C SER A 182 3.88 -1.95 -6.24
N LEU A 183 3.49 -0.70 -6.01
CA LEU A 183 4.09 0.18 -5.03
C LEU A 183 3.18 0.25 -3.82
N VAL A 184 3.72 -0.02 -2.65
CA VAL A 184 3.02 0.12 -1.37
C VAL A 184 3.64 1.26 -0.60
N VAL A 185 2.81 2.16 -0.08
CA VAL A 185 3.25 3.33 0.68
C VAL A 185 2.38 3.47 1.92
N TRP A 186 2.99 3.77 3.05
CA TRP A 186 2.30 4.05 4.29
C TRP A 186 2.45 5.51 4.69
N PHE A 187 1.34 6.06 5.09
CA PHE A 187 1.24 7.43 5.59
C PHE A 187 0.81 7.37 7.05
N GLY A 188 1.55 8.05 7.88
CA GLY A 188 1.35 7.97 9.32
C GLY A 188 1.54 9.30 10.02
N GLY A 189 1.33 9.26 11.32
CA GLY A 189 1.44 10.43 12.17
C GLY A 189 1.37 10.05 13.65
N LYS A 190 0.83 10.96 14.46
CA LYS A 190 0.62 10.73 15.89
C LYS A 190 -0.35 9.56 16.13
N PRO A 191 -0.34 8.92 17.30
CA PRO A 191 -1.32 7.90 17.68
C PRO A 191 -2.78 8.34 17.48
N PHE A 192 -3.72 7.38 17.49
CA PHE A 192 -5.16 7.65 17.37
C PHE A 192 -5.70 8.39 18.58
#